data_95d5223c9f45163525c90d73c9e8eb66
#
_entry.id   95d5223c9f45163525c90d73c9e8eb66
#
_cell.length_a   1.000
_cell.length_b   1.000
_cell.length_c   1.000
_cell.angle_alpha   90.00
_cell.angle_beta   90.00
_cell.angle_gamma   90.00
#
_symmetry.space_group_name_H-M   'P 1'
#
loop_
_entity.id
_entity.type
_entity.pdbx_description
1 polymer ?
#
loop_
_entity_poly.entity_id
_entity_poly.type
_entity_poly.pdbx_seq_one_letter_code
_entity_poly.pdbx_strand_id
1 'polypeptide(L)'
;MASNLDYLNPALIPLEEKVNNYLEAEKALRRATQGLTGPPPTQSPDQLRQSLDRLEQEILALLPTRNEWVKVNLGYGPSRVGAWHVPATAGAPERYELRVVH
;
A
#
# COMPACT_ATOMS: atom_id res chain seq x y z
N MET A 1 -2.40 28.34 6.08
CA MET A 1 -2.11 27.73 7.15
C MET A 1 -2.49 26.31 7.48
N ALA A 2 -3.76 26.02 7.61
CA ALA A 2 -4.19 24.69 8.02
C ALA A 2 -3.92 23.63 6.96
N SER A 3 -3.81 24.01 5.69
CA SER A 3 -3.67 23.05 4.60
C SER A 3 -2.43 22.18 4.70
N ASN A 4 -1.35 22.70 5.27
CA ASN A 4 -0.14 21.91 5.41
C ASN A 4 -0.28 20.82 6.47
N LEU A 5 -1.20 20.98 7.39
CA LEU A 5 -1.41 20.01 8.47
C LEU A 5 -2.13 18.76 7.99
N ASP A 6 -2.76 18.81 6.81
CA ASP A 6 -3.43 17.63 6.24
C ASP A 6 -2.47 16.48 6.02
N TYR A 7 -1.20 16.79 5.72
CA TYR A 7 -0.17 15.79 5.49
C TYR A 7 0.61 15.42 6.75
N LEU A 8 0.31 16.10 7.87
CA LEU A 8 1.02 15.89 9.12
C LEU A 8 0.11 15.38 10.22
N ASN A 9 -1.01 14.79 9.85
CA ASN A 9 -1.97 14.27 10.80
C ASN A 9 -1.39 13.06 11.54
N PRO A 10 -1.15 13.15 12.86
CA PRO A 10 -0.55 12.04 13.60
C PRO A 10 -1.39 10.77 13.58
N ALA A 11 -2.69 10.88 13.39
CA ALA A 11 -3.58 9.73 13.32
C ALA A 11 -3.28 8.88 12.08
N LEU A 12 -2.62 9.43 11.06
CA LEU A 12 -2.28 8.72 9.84
C LEU A 12 -0.88 8.09 9.88
N ILE A 13 -0.10 8.33 10.92
CA ILE A 13 1.27 7.79 11.00
C ILE A 13 1.28 6.27 10.87
N PRO A 14 0.44 5.51 11.58
CA PRO A 14 0.44 4.05 11.40
C PRO A 14 0.10 3.63 9.98
N LEU A 15 -0.83 4.34 9.33
CA LEU A 15 -1.18 4.09 7.94
C LEU A 15 0.00 4.35 7.02
N GLU A 16 0.69 5.48 7.22
CA GLU A 16 1.84 5.86 6.41
C GLU A 16 2.96 4.84 6.51
N GLU A 17 3.24 4.35 7.71
CA GLU A 17 4.25 3.31 7.90
C GLU A 17 3.90 2.03 7.16
N LYS A 18 2.64 1.61 7.23
CA LYS A 18 2.19 0.41 6.53
C LYS A 18 2.25 0.57 5.02
N VAL A 19 1.88 1.74 4.50
CA VAL A 19 1.97 2.01 3.07
C VAL A 19 3.42 1.97 2.60
N ASN A 20 4.35 2.55 3.35
CA ASN A 20 5.77 2.48 3.00
C ASN A 20 6.27 1.04 2.99
N ASN A 21 5.87 0.24 3.97
CA ASN A 21 6.24 -1.18 4.02
C ASN A 21 5.68 -1.93 2.83
N TYR A 22 4.44 -1.63 2.44
CA TYR A 22 3.80 -2.22 1.28
C TYR A 22 4.57 -1.91 0.00
N LEU A 23 4.96 -0.64 -0.19
CA LEU A 23 5.70 -0.22 -1.38
C LEU A 23 7.08 -0.89 -1.44
N GLU A 24 7.75 -1.05 -0.31
CA GLU A 24 9.04 -1.73 -0.27
C GLU A 24 8.90 -3.21 -0.62
N ALA A 25 7.87 -3.87 -0.08
CA ALA A 25 7.61 -5.27 -0.40
C ALA A 25 7.25 -5.45 -1.87
N GLU A 26 6.51 -4.51 -2.44
CA GLU A 26 6.15 -4.54 -3.86
C GLU A 26 7.38 -4.42 -4.74
N LYS A 27 8.31 -3.53 -4.38
CA LYS A 27 9.57 -3.40 -5.11
C LYS A 27 10.39 -4.69 -5.03
N ALA A 28 10.45 -5.29 -3.85
CA ALA A 28 11.20 -6.53 -3.65
C ALA A 28 10.61 -7.67 -4.50
N LEU A 29 9.30 -7.77 -4.55
CA LEU A 29 8.63 -8.77 -5.36
C LEU A 29 8.90 -8.55 -6.85
N ARG A 30 8.86 -7.30 -7.28
CA ARG A 30 9.14 -6.97 -8.69
C ARG A 30 10.56 -7.38 -9.07
N ARG A 31 11.55 -7.11 -8.21
CA ARG A 31 12.92 -7.54 -8.45
C ARG A 31 13.04 -9.04 -8.51
N ALA A 32 12.37 -9.75 -7.61
CA ALA A 32 12.41 -11.20 -7.57
C ALA A 32 11.82 -11.85 -8.81
N THR A 33 10.72 -11.28 -9.34
CA THR A 33 10.04 -11.84 -10.49
C THR A 33 10.66 -11.44 -11.82
N GLN A 34 11.37 -10.32 -11.87
CA GLN A 34 12.02 -9.85 -13.09
C GLN A 34 13.41 -10.45 -13.30
N GLY A 35 13.93 -11.18 -12.31
CA GLY A 35 15.25 -11.78 -12.43
C GLY A 35 16.37 -10.77 -12.53
N LEU A 36 16.22 -9.59 -11.93
CA LEU A 36 17.24 -8.55 -11.96
C LEU A 36 18.49 -9.01 -11.25
N THR A 37 19.66 -8.54 -11.77
CA THR A 37 20.94 -8.83 -11.13
C THR A 37 21.04 -8.09 -9.81
N GLY A 38 21.69 -8.73 -8.83
CA GLY A 38 21.86 -8.17 -7.51
C GLY A 38 21.75 -9.26 -6.46
N PRO A 39 21.87 -8.90 -5.18
CA PRO A 39 21.72 -9.91 -4.14
C PRO A 39 20.31 -10.50 -4.16
N PRO A 40 20.15 -11.80 -3.92
CA PRO A 40 18.83 -12.40 -3.89
C PRO A 40 18.01 -11.82 -2.75
N PRO A 41 16.67 -11.69 -2.93
CA PRO A 41 15.83 -11.19 -1.85
C PRO A 41 15.86 -12.15 -0.66
N THR A 42 15.68 -11.61 0.54
CA THR A 42 15.64 -12.44 1.75
C THR A 42 14.40 -13.29 1.84
N GLN A 43 13.39 -12.98 1.04
CA GLN A 43 12.12 -13.71 1.02
C GLN A 43 11.85 -14.22 -0.39
N SER A 44 11.20 -15.39 -0.47
CA SER A 44 10.77 -15.93 -1.76
C SER A 44 9.62 -15.08 -2.33
N PRO A 45 9.36 -15.16 -3.66
CA PRO A 45 8.22 -14.45 -4.24
C PRO A 45 6.89 -14.78 -3.55
N ASP A 46 6.68 -16.02 -3.15
CA ASP A 46 5.44 -16.42 -2.47
C ASP A 46 5.34 -15.75 -1.10
N GLN A 47 6.44 -15.68 -0.36
CA GLN A 47 6.47 -14.99 0.93
C GLN A 47 6.20 -13.50 0.77
N LEU A 48 6.76 -12.88 -0.28
CA LEU A 48 6.53 -11.48 -0.58
C LEU A 48 5.07 -11.21 -0.92
N ARG A 49 4.44 -12.10 -1.70
CA ARG A 49 3.02 -11.96 -2.02
C ARG A 49 2.15 -12.07 -0.76
N GLN A 50 2.49 -12.98 0.14
CA GLN A 50 1.78 -13.12 1.41
C GLN A 50 1.96 -11.87 2.27
N SER A 51 3.16 -11.30 2.31
CA SER A 51 3.42 -10.06 3.04
C SER A 51 2.63 -8.90 2.45
N LEU A 52 2.57 -8.79 1.13
CA LEU A 52 1.79 -7.76 0.46
C LEU A 52 0.31 -7.88 0.78
N ASP A 53 -0.22 -9.09 0.74
CA ASP A 53 -1.62 -9.35 1.03
C ASP A 53 -1.96 -8.94 2.47
N ARG A 54 -1.10 -9.31 3.41
CA ARG A 54 -1.28 -8.93 4.81
C ARG A 54 -1.23 -7.42 4.99
N LEU A 55 -0.23 -6.77 4.39
CA LEU A 55 -0.08 -5.32 4.49
C LEU A 55 -1.27 -4.60 3.88
N GLU A 56 -1.77 -5.10 2.74
CA GLU A 56 -2.95 -4.54 2.12
C GLU A 56 -4.16 -4.60 3.07
N GLN A 57 -4.37 -5.73 3.73
CA GLN A 57 -5.47 -5.86 4.69
C GLN A 57 -5.29 -4.93 5.88
N GLU A 58 -4.07 -4.78 6.37
CA GLU A 58 -3.78 -3.87 7.47
C GLU A 58 -4.01 -2.41 7.06
N ILE A 59 -3.62 -2.05 5.85
CA ILE A 59 -3.84 -0.70 5.33
C ILE A 59 -5.33 -0.44 5.18
N LEU A 60 -6.09 -1.39 4.65
CA LEU A 60 -7.54 -1.25 4.50
C LEU A 60 -8.21 -1.03 5.85
N ALA A 61 -7.72 -1.70 6.89
CA ALA A 61 -8.27 -1.55 8.23
C ALA A 61 -7.96 -0.17 8.82
N LEU A 62 -6.87 0.44 8.43
CA LEU A 62 -6.46 1.75 8.94
C LEU A 62 -7.02 2.92 8.14
N LEU A 63 -7.49 2.68 6.93
CA LEU A 63 -8.05 3.75 6.09
C LEU A 63 -9.34 4.29 6.72
N PRO A 64 -9.46 5.62 6.86
CA PRO A 64 -10.67 6.20 7.42
C PRO A 64 -11.88 6.10 6.49
N THR A 65 -11.64 6.00 5.18
CA THR A 65 -12.72 5.97 4.19
C THR A 65 -12.40 4.96 3.09
N ARG A 66 -13.42 4.63 2.29
CA ARG A 66 -13.29 3.79 1.11
C ARG A 66 -13.80 4.57 -0.10
N ASN A 67 -13.31 4.18 -1.28
CA ASN A 67 -13.72 4.77 -2.55
C ASN A 67 -13.38 6.26 -2.65
N GLU A 68 -12.34 6.70 -1.95
CA GLU A 68 -11.82 8.06 -2.09
C GLU A 68 -10.35 8.11 -1.67
N TRP A 69 -9.66 9.15 -2.12
CA TRP A 69 -8.26 9.33 -1.82
C TRP A 69 -8.06 9.90 -0.42
N VAL A 70 -7.07 9.37 0.29
CA VAL A 70 -6.65 9.87 1.60
C VAL A 70 -5.25 10.44 1.43
N LYS A 71 -5.06 11.69 1.83
CA LYS A 71 -3.75 12.34 1.75
C LYS A 71 -2.84 11.80 2.84
N VAL A 72 -1.62 11.44 2.46
CA VAL A 72 -0.62 10.92 3.38
C VAL A 72 0.74 11.50 3.06
N ASN A 73 1.66 11.44 4.01
CA ASN A 73 3.05 11.85 3.83
C ASN A 73 3.94 10.62 3.94
N LEU A 74 4.48 10.19 2.82
CA LEU A 74 5.33 9.01 2.75
C LEU A 74 6.83 9.34 2.72
N GLY A 75 7.15 10.61 2.90
CA GLY A 75 8.56 11.05 2.91
C GLY A 75 9.06 11.66 1.61
N TYR A 76 8.26 11.57 0.54
CA TYR A 76 8.65 12.16 -0.76
C TYR A 76 7.76 13.34 -1.14
N GLY A 77 7.06 13.91 -0.17
CA GLY A 77 6.10 14.95 -0.42
C GLY A 77 4.67 14.42 -0.37
N PRO A 78 3.69 15.21 -0.81
CA PRO A 78 2.29 14.80 -0.76
C PRO A 78 2.03 13.55 -1.58
N SER A 79 1.36 12.59 -0.96
CA SER A 79 0.97 11.34 -1.61
C SER A 79 -0.48 11.04 -1.26
N ARG A 80 -1.09 10.10 -1.98
CA ARG A 80 -2.47 9.69 -1.76
C ARG A 80 -2.56 8.18 -1.75
N VAL A 81 -3.41 7.66 -0.88
CA VAL A 81 -3.70 6.23 -0.83
C VAL A 81 -5.21 6.07 -0.75
N GLY A 82 -5.72 5.03 -1.38
CA GLY A 82 -7.15 4.77 -1.35
C GLY A 82 -7.44 3.33 -1.69
N ALA A 83 -8.67 2.90 -1.39
CA ALA A 83 -9.14 1.57 -1.69
C ALA A 83 -10.46 1.68 -2.45
N TRP A 84 -10.56 1.01 -3.59
CA TRP A 84 -11.75 1.04 -4.43
C TRP A 84 -12.41 -0.32 -4.49
N HIS A 85 -13.72 -0.30 -4.43
CA HIS A 85 -14.53 -1.50 -4.49
C HIS A 85 -14.41 -2.18 -5.85
N VAL A 86 -14.12 -3.47 -5.83
CA VAL A 86 -14.09 -4.31 -7.02
C VAL A 86 -15.22 -5.32 -6.89
N PRO A 87 -16.22 -5.28 -7.79
CA PRO A 87 -17.35 -6.20 -7.70
C PRO A 87 -16.92 -7.65 -7.82
N ALA A 88 -17.71 -8.54 -7.24
CA ALA A 88 -17.49 -9.97 -7.38
C ALA A 88 -17.61 -10.39 -8.84
N THR A 89 -16.72 -11.27 -9.28
CA THR A 89 -16.74 -11.86 -10.62
C THR A 89 -16.87 -13.37 -10.50
N ALA A 90 -17.04 -14.03 -11.64
CA ALA A 90 -17.21 -15.48 -11.67
C ALA A 90 -16.04 -16.23 -11.01
N GLY A 91 -14.85 -15.68 -11.03
CA GLY A 91 -13.67 -16.34 -10.49
C GLY A 91 -13.14 -15.73 -9.20
N ALA A 92 -13.77 -14.67 -8.65
CA ALA A 92 -13.23 -13.98 -7.49
C ALA A 92 -14.34 -13.32 -6.66
N PRO A 93 -14.18 -13.29 -5.32
CA PRO A 93 -15.14 -12.60 -4.46
C PRO A 93 -14.96 -11.08 -4.56
N GLU A 94 -15.95 -10.36 -4.05
CA GLU A 94 -15.88 -8.92 -3.89
C GLU A 94 -14.72 -8.54 -2.99
N ARG A 95 -14.01 -7.48 -3.36
CA ARG A 95 -12.85 -7.01 -2.61
C ARG A 95 -12.63 -5.52 -2.81
N TYR A 96 -11.68 -4.96 -2.07
CA TYR A 96 -11.20 -3.60 -2.29
C TYR A 96 -9.80 -3.66 -2.87
N GLU A 97 -9.52 -2.82 -3.85
CA GLU A 97 -8.21 -2.72 -4.48
C GLU A 97 -7.49 -1.50 -3.93
N LEU A 98 -6.30 -1.72 -3.38
CA LEU A 98 -5.47 -0.66 -2.84
C LEU A 98 -4.71 0.04 -3.96
N ARG A 99 -4.70 1.38 -3.91
CA ARG A 99 -3.93 2.19 -4.85
C ARG A 99 -3.17 3.27 -4.12
N VAL A 100 -1.94 3.51 -4.55
CA VAL A 100 -1.07 4.53 -3.98
C VAL A 100 -0.54 5.40 -5.11
N VAL A 101 -0.64 6.71 -4.95
CA VAL A 101 -0.15 7.70 -5.92
C VAL A 101 0.80 8.65 -5.22
N HIS A 102 1.95 8.88 -5.84
CA HIS A 102 2.97 9.79 -5.32
C HIS A 102 2.92 11.14 -5.97
#